data_a51b362758e4fe7ed345c402dc40cc68
#
_entry.id   a51b362758e4fe7ed345c402dc40cc68
#
_cell.length_a   1.000
_cell.length_b   1.000
_cell.length_c   1.000
_cell.angle_alpha   90.00
_cell.angle_beta   90.00
_cell.angle_gamma   90.00
#
_symmetry.space_group_name_H-M   'P 1'
#
loop_
_entity.id
_entity.type
_entity.pdbx_description
1 polymer ?
#
loop_
_entity_poly.entity_id
_entity_poly.type
_entity_poly.pdbx_seq_one_letter_code
_entity_poly.pdbx_strand_id
1 'polypeptide(L)'
;MTLQKDKFLKPAIQKYGCYYMCILFMVNKYINRGFDRKDINDLCEFIPSGWMGEDCYIKSPVDIFRYLGLNVDDFRREGADYACKPGEFEILCFERTYMKEGRPVTYTHFTCGNGTGVVTYDPSGVSNAVRYGTLRDKRVFEL
;
A
#
# COMPACT_ATOMS: atom_id res chain seq x y z
N MET A 1 9.52 -0.05 -9.85
CA MET A 1 9.21 1.11 -8.97
C MET A 1 10.18 1.13 -7.79
N THR A 2 10.47 2.32 -7.26
CA THR A 2 11.30 2.52 -6.06
C THR A 2 10.80 1.69 -4.88
N LEU A 3 11.72 1.14 -4.10
CA LEU A 3 11.37 0.41 -2.88
C LEU A 3 11.28 1.36 -1.67
N GLN A 4 10.45 0.99 -0.72
CA GLN A 4 10.15 1.80 0.48
C GLN A 4 11.41 2.15 1.30
N LYS A 5 12.38 1.26 1.37
CA LYS A 5 13.61 1.46 2.16
C LYS A 5 14.71 2.22 1.43
N ASP A 6 14.43 2.75 0.25
CA ASP A 6 15.37 3.63 -0.45
C ASP A 6 15.74 4.80 0.46
N LYS A 7 17.04 4.98 0.67
CA LYS A 7 17.56 5.99 1.63
C LYS A 7 17.27 7.43 1.24
N PHE A 8 16.95 7.68 -0.02
CA PHE A 8 16.56 9.01 -0.50
C PHE A 8 15.15 9.40 -0.02
N LEU A 9 14.29 8.41 0.28
CA LEU A 9 12.93 8.66 0.75
C LEU A 9 12.92 9.18 2.19
N LYS A 10 11.92 9.98 2.53
CA LYS A 10 11.72 10.50 3.88
C LYS A 10 11.66 9.36 4.91
N PRO A 11 12.17 9.56 6.13
CA PRO A 11 12.14 8.52 7.17
C PRO A 11 10.75 7.96 7.44
N ALA A 12 9.71 8.78 7.44
CA ALA A 12 8.33 8.34 7.63
C ALA A 12 7.88 7.37 6.53
N ILE A 13 8.27 7.62 5.28
CA ILE A 13 7.95 6.73 4.16
C ILE A 13 8.70 5.41 4.32
N GLN A 14 9.98 5.46 4.64
CA GLN A 14 10.78 4.26 4.84
C GLN A 14 10.20 3.34 5.92
N LYS A 15 9.64 3.92 6.97
CA LYS A 15 9.17 3.19 8.15
C LYS A 15 7.71 2.80 8.04
N TYR A 16 6.85 3.68 7.50
CA TYR A 16 5.39 3.50 7.54
C TYR A 16 4.71 3.58 6.18
N GLY A 17 5.44 3.81 5.11
CA GLY A 17 4.88 4.17 3.81
C GLY A 17 4.44 3.02 2.92
N CYS A 18 4.29 1.79 3.43
CA CYS A 18 3.98 0.65 2.55
C CYS A 18 2.63 0.82 1.83
N TYR A 19 1.60 1.28 2.50
CA TYR A 19 0.30 1.52 1.86
C TYR A 19 0.39 2.66 0.83
N TYR A 20 1.04 3.75 1.19
CA TYR A 20 1.27 4.87 0.29
C TYR A 20 2.00 4.43 -0.99
N MET A 21 3.06 3.65 -0.84
CA MET A 21 3.82 3.13 -1.99
C MET A 21 2.96 2.22 -2.87
N CYS A 22 2.07 1.42 -2.28
CA CYS A 22 1.12 0.60 -3.03
C CYS A 22 0.16 1.45 -3.86
N ILE A 23 -0.34 2.55 -3.31
CA ILE A 23 -1.21 3.48 -4.03
C ILE A 23 -0.48 4.04 -5.27
N LEU A 24 0.76 4.49 -5.10
CA LEU A 24 1.57 5.01 -6.22
C LEU A 24 1.82 3.95 -7.28
N PHE A 25 2.10 2.72 -6.87
CA PHE A 25 2.28 1.60 -7.80
C PHE A 25 1.03 1.36 -8.66
N MET A 26 -0.14 1.35 -8.03
CA MET A 26 -1.40 1.13 -8.74
C MET A 26 -1.73 2.28 -9.70
N VAL A 27 -1.46 3.51 -9.31
CA VAL A 27 -1.62 4.66 -10.22
C VAL A 27 -0.73 4.50 -11.45
N ASN A 28 0.54 4.15 -11.25
CA ASN A 28 1.44 3.88 -12.37
C ASN A 28 0.92 2.76 -13.28
N LYS A 29 0.44 1.68 -12.69
CA LYS A 29 -0.07 0.52 -13.43
C LYS A 29 -1.26 0.88 -14.31
N TYR A 30 -2.21 1.65 -13.79
CA TYR A 30 -3.48 1.88 -14.49
C TYR A 30 -3.49 3.10 -15.41
N ILE A 31 -2.73 4.14 -15.11
CA ILE A 31 -2.68 5.35 -15.94
C ILE A 31 -1.27 5.72 -16.41
N ASN A 32 -0.31 4.84 -16.23
CA ASN A 32 1.08 5.00 -16.67
C ASN A 32 1.72 6.29 -16.16
N ARG A 33 1.41 6.68 -14.94
CA ARG A 33 2.02 7.81 -14.25
C ARG A 33 3.14 7.31 -13.35
N GLY A 34 4.40 7.53 -13.74
CA GLY A 34 5.56 7.15 -12.96
C GLY A 34 5.84 8.14 -11.84
N PHE A 35 6.45 7.63 -10.77
CA PHE A 35 6.87 8.44 -9.61
C PHE A 35 8.32 8.12 -9.31
N ASP A 36 9.20 9.11 -9.46
CA ASP A 36 10.58 8.99 -9.02
C ASP A 36 10.70 9.28 -7.52
N ARG A 37 11.91 9.17 -6.98
CA ARG A 37 12.17 9.39 -5.54
C ARG A 37 11.73 10.78 -5.08
N LYS A 38 11.98 11.79 -5.91
CA LYS A 38 11.59 13.17 -5.60
C LYS A 38 10.08 13.32 -5.58
N ASP A 39 9.38 12.76 -6.56
CA ASP A 39 7.92 12.78 -6.61
C ASP A 39 7.30 12.13 -5.38
N ILE A 40 7.83 10.99 -4.97
CA ILE A 40 7.34 10.25 -3.80
C ILE A 40 7.48 11.11 -2.53
N ASN A 41 8.61 11.79 -2.36
CA ASN A 41 8.82 12.68 -1.22
C ASN A 41 7.92 13.92 -1.29
N ASP A 42 7.81 14.55 -2.46
CA ASP A 42 7.04 15.77 -2.64
C ASP A 42 5.54 15.54 -2.44
N LEU A 43 4.99 14.47 -3.02
CA LEU A 43 3.58 14.13 -2.89
C LEU A 43 3.18 13.84 -1.44
N CYS A 44 4.08 13.27 -0.66
CA CYS A 44 3.86 13.04 0.76
C CYS A 44 3.56 14.36 1.51
N GLU A 45 4.10 15.48 1.05
CA GLU A 45 3.83 16.80 1.63
C GLU A 45 2.58 17.48 1.04
N PHE A 46 2.28 17.21 -0.24
CA PHE A 46 1.18 17.86 -0.93
C PHE A 46 -0.18 17.19 -0.70
N ILE A 47 -0.20 15.90 -0.41
CA ILE A 47 -1.45 15.20 -0.11
C ILE A 47 -2.04 15.79 1.18
N PRO A 48 -3.31 16.24 1.16
CA PRO A 48 -3.95 16.82 2.34
C PRO A 48 -3.90 15.90 3.55
N SER A 49 -3.69 16.47 4.73
CA SER A 49 -3.59 15.74 6.00
C SER A 49 -4.88 15.00 6.37
N GLY A 50 -6.02 15.43 5.83
CA GLY A 50 -7.30 14.73 5.98
C GLY A 50 -7.36 13.39 5.23
N TRP A 51 -6.49 13.19 4.24
CA TRP A 51 -6.44 11.97 3.42
C TRP A 51 -5.27 11.06 3.81
N MET A 52 -4.14 11.64 4.12
CA MET A 52 -2.96 10.92 4.62
C MET A 52 -2.34 11.74 5.75
N GLY A 53 -2.34 11.18 6.94
CA GLY A 53 -1.80 11.85 8.12
C GLY A 53 -0.28 11.74 8.20
N GLU A 54 0.28 12.21 9.31
CA GLU A 54 1.68 11.97 9.65
C GLU A 54 1.96 10.47 9.63
N ASP A 55 3.21 10.09 9.46
CA ASP A 55 3.63 8.69 9.37
C ASP A 55 2.93 7.92 8.23
N CYS A 56 2.53 8.63 7.16
CA CYS A 56 1.89 8.01 5.99
C CYS A 56 0.64 7.21 6.33
N TYR A 57 -0.08 7.57 7.38
CA TYR A 57 -1.32 6.89 7.75
C TYR A 57 -2.43 7.24 6.77
N ILE A 58 -2.89 6.24 6.01
CA ILE A 58 -3.91 6.43 4.96
C ILE A 58 -5.29 6.51 5.61
N LYS A 59 -5.93 7.68 5.47
CA LYS A 59 -7.28 7.94 5.99
C LYS A 59 -8.34 7.85 4.90
N SER A 60 -8.05 8.33 3.70
CA SER A 60 -8.97 8.34 2.57
C SER A 60 -8.25 7.93 1.29
N PRO A 61 -8.12 6.61 1.05
CA PRO A 61 -7.41 6.12 -0.12
C PRO A 61 -8.08 6.49 -1.44
N VAL A 62 -9.40 6.56 -1.49
CA VAL A 62 -10.14 6.95 -2.71
C VAL A 62 -9.81 8.38 -3.11
N ASP A 63 -9.78 9.30 -2.16
CA ASP A 63 -9.43 10.70 -2.45
C ASP A 63 -7.99 10.83 -2.92
N ILE A 64 -7.08 10.04 -2.36
CA ILE A 64 -5.67 10.03 -2.79
C ILE A 64 -5.56 9.53 -4.24
N PHE A 65 -6.22 8.42 -4.58
CA PHE A 65 -6.23 7.92 -5.95
C PHE A 65 -6.74 8.96 -6.94
N ARG A 66 -7.86 9.61 -6.62
CA ARG A 66 -8.45 10.64 -7.48
C ARG A 66 -7.54 11.84 -7.63
N TYR A 67 -6.92 12.29 -6.56
CA TYR A 67 -5.93 13.37 -6.56
C TYR A 67 -4.75 13.04 -7.49
N LEU A 68 -4.33 11.79 -7.52
CA LEU A 68 -3.24 11.33 -8.39
C LEU A 68 -3.69 11.03 -9.83
N GLY A 69 -4.97 11.17 -10.13
CA GLY A 69 -5.50 11.03 -11.49
C GLY A 69 -6.15 9.68 -11.80
N LEU A 70 -6.18 8.75 -10.85
CA LEU A 70 -6.87 7.47 -11.03
C LEU A 70 -8.30 7.57 -10.48
N ASN A 71 -9.27 7.44 -11.38
CA ASN A 71 -10.67 7.65 -11.06
C ASN A 71 -11.28 6.40 -10.41
N VAL A 72 -11.12 6.27 -9.12
CA VAL A 72 -11.67 5.18 -8.31
C VAL A 72 -13.08 5.57 -7.85
N ASP A 73 -14.05 4.68 -8.08
CA ASP A 73 -15.46 4.92 -7.72
C ASP A 73 -15.79 4.44 -6.32
N ASP A 74 -15.20 3.33 -5.89
CA ASP A 74 -15.55 2.70 -4.61
C ASP A 74 -14.35 2.02 -3.96
N PHE A 75 -14.46 1.86 -2.65
CA PHE A 75 -13.50 1.18 -1.82
C PHE A 75 -14.24 0.37 -0.76
N ARG A 76 -13.79 -0.88 -0.56
CA ARG A 76 -14.28 -1.70 0.54
C ARG A 76 -13.21 -2.66 1.04
N ARG A 77 -13.39 -3.11 2.25
CA ARG A 77 -12.55 -4.15 2.85
C ARG A 77 -13.22 -5.50 2.64
N GLU A 78 -12.45 -6.46 2.14
CA GLU A 78 -12.91 -7.82 1.90
C GLU A 78 -12.02 -8.82 2.64
N GLY A 79 -12.51 -10.04 2.83
CA GLY A 79 -11.73 -11.12 3.41
C GLY A 79 -10.63 -11.62 2.48
N ALA A 80 -9.71 -12.40 3.04
CA ALA A 80 -8.54 -12.91 2.32
C ALA A 80 -8.90 -13.79 1.11
N ASP A 81 -10.09 -14.41 1.12
CA ASP A 81 -10.53 -15.31 0.06
C ASP A 81 -11.25 -14.61 -1.09
N TYR A 82 -11.47 -13.31 -0.97
CA TYR A 82 -12.19 -12.56 -2.00
C TYR A 82 -11.38 -12.51 -3.29
N ALA A 83 -12.01 -12.83 -4.41
CA ALA A 83 -11.42 -12.65 -5.74
C ALA A 83 -12.01 -11.41 -6.41
N CYS A 84 -11.16 -10.52 -6.90
CA CYS A 84 -11.60 -9.32 -7.59
C CYS A 84 -12.39 -9.63 -8.85
N LYS A 85 -13.45 -8.87 -9.07
CA LYS A 85 -14.24 -8.89 -10.31
C LYS A 85 -13.59 -7.97 -11.35
N PRO A 86 -13.98 -8.08 -12.64
CA PRO A 86 -13.53 -7.11 -13.65
C PRO A 86 -13.76 -5.67 -13.20
N GLY A 87 -12.78 -4.81 -13.41
CA GLY A 87 -12.82 -3.41 -12.95
C GLY A 87 -12.40 -3.18 -11.51
N GLU A 88 -12.12 -4.23 -10.77
CA GLU A 88 -11.62 -4.13 -9.40
C GLU A 88 -10.11 -4.40 -9.34
N PHE A 89 -9.44 -3.80 -8.35
CA PHE A 89 -8.07 -4.15 -8.00
C PHE A 89 -7.88 -4.17 -6.50
N GLU A 90 -6.81 -4.79 -6.04
CA GLU A 90 -6.61 -5.04 -4.62
C GLU A 90 -5.26 -4.56 -4.10
N ILE A 91 -5.27 -4.08 -2.86
CA ILE A 91 -4.09 -3.92 -2.02
C ILE A 91 -4.26 -4.90 -0.86
N LEU A 92 -3.24 -5.71 -0.65
CA LEU A 92 -3.26 -6.80 0.32
C LEU A 92 -2.72 -6.33 1.67
N CYS A 93 -3.40 -6.71 2.75
CA CYS A 93 -2.92 -6.45 4.10
C CYS A 93 -2.47 -7.77 4.75
N PHE A 94 -1.17 -7.91 4.93
CA PHE A 94 -0.57 -9.04 5.63
C PHE A 94 -0.37 -8.69 7.11
N GLU A 95 -0.49 -9.69 7.96
CA GLU A 95 -0.24 -9.59 9.40
C GLU A 95 0.79 -10.63 9.80
N ARG A 96 1.77 -10.21 10.59
CA ARG A 96 2.79 -11.10 11.14
C ARG A 96 2.95 -10.86 12.64
N THR A 97 3.03 -11.95 13.38
CA THR A 97 3.40 -11.94 14.80
C THR A 97 4.74 -12.63 14.97
N TYR A 98 5.66 -12.00 15.68
CA TYR A 98 6.96 -12.57 16.02
C TYR A 98 7.30 -12.28 17.48
N MET A 99 8.20 -13.07 18.03
CA MET A 99 8.65 -12.87 19.42
C MET A 99 9.82 -11.89 19.46
N LYS A 100 9.71 -10.88 20.30
CA LYS A 100 10.78 -9.92 20.58
C LYS A 100 10.94 -9.80 22.09
N GLU A 101 12.13 -10.15 22.58
CA GLU A 101 12.44 -10.11 24.01
C GLU A 101 11.41 -10.84 24.86
N GLY A 102 11.00 -12.04 24.40
CA GLY A 102 10.03 -12.88 25.09
C GLY A 102 8.57 -12.44 24.98
N ARG A 103 8.26 -11.41 24.17
CA ARG A 103 6.90 -10.89 24.00
C ARG A 103 6.46 -10.96 22.52
N PRO A 104 5.19 -11.28 22.26
CA PRO A 104 4.68 -11.25 20.89
C PRO A 104 4.53 -9.80 20.40
N VAL A 105 5.00 -9.55 19.19
CA VAL A 105 4.83 -8.28 18.48
C VAL A 105 4.09 -8.56 17.18
N THR A 106 2.98 -7.88 16.96
CA THR A 106 2.16 -8.01 15.76
C THR A 106 2.21 -6.72 14.97
N TYR A 107 2.41 -6.84 13.67
CA TYR A 107 2.39 -5.71 12.75
C TYR A 107 1.73 -6.08 11.44
N THR A 108 1.30 -5.06 10.70
CA THR A 108 0.71 -5.21 9.37
C THR A 108 1.63 -4.64 8.30
N HIS A 109 1.51 -5.17 7.08
CA HIS A 109 2.26 -4.72 5.93
C HIS A 109 1.37 -4.78 4.69
N PHE A 110 1.44 -3.77 3.85
CA PHE A 110 0.64 -3.68 2.63
C PHE A 110 1.47 -3.99 1.39
N THR A 111 0.88 -4.75 0.48
CA THR A 111 1.44 -5.07 -0.83
C THR A 111 0.37 -4.92 -1.89
N CYS A 112 0.76 -4.81 -3.16
CA CYS A 112 -0.20 -4.87 -4.25
C CYS A 112 -0.43 -6.32 -4.66
N GLY A 113 -1.69 -6.66 -4.99
CA GLY A 113 -2.08 -7.97 -5.45
C GLY A 113 -2.59 -7.96 -6.88
N ASN A 114 -2.73 -9.19 -7.44
CA ASN A 114 -3.20 -9.38 -8.82
C ASN A 114 -4.71 -9.58 -8.94
N GLY A 115 -5.45 -9.43 -7.85
CA GLY A 115 -6.90 -9.70 -7.78
C GLY A 115 -7.25 -11.06 -7.19
N THR A 116 -6.29 -11.97 -7.06
CA THR A 116 -6.48 -13.31 -6.49
C THR A 116 -5.56 -13.60 -5.30
N GLY A 117 -5.00 -12.55 -4.69
CA GLY A 117 -4.15 -12.67 -3.51
C GLY A 117 -2.66 -12.90 -3.80
N VAL A 118 -2.26 -12.90 -5.07
CA VAL A 118 -0.85 -13.03 -5.44
C VAL A 118 -0.18 -11.65 -5.44
N VAL A 119 0.93 -11.52 -4.73
CA VAL A 119 1.68 -10.27 -4.62
C VAL A 119 2.32 -9.92 -5.96
N THR A 120 2.03 -8.72 -6.46
CA THR A 120 2.64 -8.17 -7.68
C THR A 120 3.68 -7.10 -7.40
N TYR A 121 3.58 -6.43 -6.25
CA TYR A 121 4.55 -5.45 -5.79
C TYR A 121 4.57 -5.45 -4.26
N ASP A 122 5.74 -5.67 -3.70
CA ASP A 122 6.00 -5.52 -2.26
C ASP A 122 6.90 -4.30 -2.08
N PRO A 123 6.43 -3.24 -1.40
CA PRO A 123 7.26 -2.05 -1.16
C PRO A 123 8.57 -2.34 -0.46
N SER A 124 8.64 -3.40 0.33
CA SER A 124 9.86 -3.84 1.00
C SER A 124 10.75 -4.77 0.15
N GLY A 125 10.33 -5.05 -1.09
CA GLY A 125 10.99 -6.02 -1.97
C GLY A 125 10.63 -7.45 -1.61
N VAL A 126 11.28 -8.00 -0.59
CA VAL A 126 10.94 -9.31 -0.01
C VAL A 126 10.72 -9.10 1.48
N SER A 127 9.44 -9.07 1.90
CA SER A 127 9.11 -8.80 3.30
C SER A 127 8.89 -10.07 4.11
N ASN A 128 9.23 -10.00 5.39
CA ASN A 128 8.95 -11.07 6.33
C ASN A 128 7.44 -11.23 6.58
N ALA A 129 6.67 -10.16 6.43
CA ALA A 129 5.21 -10.22 6.56
C ALA A 129 4.60 -11.12 5.49
N VAL A 130 5.08 -11.06 4.25
CA VAL A 130 4.63 -11.94 3.16
C VAL A 130 5.15 -13.36 3.34
N ARG A 131 6.43 -13.50 3.70
CA ARG A 131 7.06 -14.83 3.82
C ARG A 131 6.57 -15.66 5.01
N TYR A 132 6.35 -15.02 6.15
CA TYR A 132 6.08 -15.67 7.42
C TYR A 132 4.77 -15.25 8.07
N GLY A 133 4.08 -14.27 7.51
CA GLY A 133 2.80 -13.80 7.99
C GLY A 133 1.63 -14.45 7.27
N THR A 134 0.47 -13.89 7.49
CA THR A 134 -0.80 -14.36 6.93
C THR A 134 -1.49 -13.19 6.21
N LEU A 135 -2.08 -13.45 5.06
CA LEU A 135 -2.97 -12.49 4.41
C LEU A 135 -4.23 -12.34 5.28
N ARG A 136 -4.38 -11.17 5.90
CA ARG A 136 -5.46 -10.90 6.85
C ARG A 136 -6.74 -10.42 6.16
N ASP A 137 -6.60 -9.41 5.28
CA ASP A 137 -7.72 -8.82 4.55
C ASP A 137 -7.23 -8.16 3.26
N LYS A 138 -8.19 -7.76 2.44
CA LYS A 138 -7.96 -7.07 1.18
C LYS A 138 -8.64 -5.72 1.18
N ARG A 139 -7.95 -4.73 0.64
CA ARG A 139 -8.52 -3.41 0.33
C ARG A 139 -8.84 -3.42 -1.16
N VAL A 140 -10.13 -3.45 -1.50
CA VAL A 140 -10.61 -3.59 -2.87
C VAL A 140 -11.12 -2.26 -3.38
N PHE A 141 -10.66 -1.89 -4.55
CA PHE A 141 -10.98 -0.62 -5.21
C PHE A 141 -11.67 -0.90 -6.53
N GLU A 142 -12.67 -0.12 -6.86
CA GLU A 142 -13.43 -0.24 -8.11
C GLU A 142 -13.15 0.96 -9.01
N LEU A 143 -12.77 0.67 -10.25
CA LEU A 143 -12.52 1.68 -11.27
C LEU A 143 -13.81 2.10 -11.98
#